data_9f8dd331b9d0bfbdcc01fd9abaa5e9e4
#
_entry.id   9f8dd331b9d0bfbdcc01fd9abaa5e9e4
#
_cell.length_a   1.000
_cell.length_b   1.000
_cell.length_c   1.000
_cell.angle_alpha   90.00
_cell.angle_beta   90.00
_cell.angle_gamma   90.00
#
_symmetry.space_group_name_H-M   'P 1'
#
loop_
_entity.id
_entity.type
_entity.pdbx_description
1 polymer ?
#
loop_
_entity_poly.entity_id
_entity_poly.type
_entity_poly.pdbx_seq_one_letter_code
_entity_poly.pdbx_strand_id
1 'polypeptide(L)'
;MKNKIEIIAEIAQGYEGSEKLTHLLTKGAIASNADAVKFQLVYADELATPDYEYYDLFKDLEMDKDVWANVCNQIHNADKKVYFDVFGLFSLGMAKEIGADGIKLSTTEFYNNALFDCAIDQ
;
A
#
# COMPACT_ATOMS: atom_id res chain seq x y z
N MET A 1 14.57 -27.74 -3.83
CA MET A 1 13.24 -27.09 -3.76
C MET A 1 13.07 -26.20 -4.96
N LYS A 2 12.01 -26.34 -5.70
CA LYS A 2 11.67 -25.34 -6.73
C LYS A 2 11.25 -24.07 -5.96
N ASN A 3 11.98 -22.96 -6.13
CA ASN A 3 11.53 -21.66 -5.64
C ASN A 3 10.21 -21.34 -6.31
N LYS A 4 9.13 -21.24 -5.52
CA LYS A 4 7.84 -20.82 -6.03
C LYS A 4 7.95 -19.34 -6.42
N ILE A 5 7.56 -19.00 -7.63
CA ILE A 5 7.42 -17.61 -8.06
C ILE A 5 6.18 -17.04 -7.37
N GLU A 6 6.33 -15.93 -6.66
CA GLU A 6 5.22 -15.20 -6.08
C GLU A 6 4.64 -14.23 -7.12
N ILE A 7 3.33 -14.29 -7.31
CA ILE A 7 2.60 -13.41 -8.22
C ILE A 7 1.87 -12.36 -7.40
N ILE A 8 2.14 -11.09 -7.68
CA ILE A 8 1.55 -9.94 -6.97
C ILE A 8 0.57 -9.24 -7.91
N ALA A 9 -0.70 -9.13 -7.49
CA ALA A 9 -1.68 -8.29 -8.16
C ALA A 9 -1.48 -6.83 -7.74
N GLU A 10 -1.07 -5.98 -8.66
CA GLU A 10 -0.82 -4.56 -8.42
C GLU A 10 -2.08 -3.73 -8.62
N ILE A 11 -2.61 -3.12 -7.57
CA ILE A 11 -3.72 -2.17 -7.63
C ILE A 11 -3.21 -0.73 -7.69
N ALA A 12 -2.03 -0.47 -7.13
CA ALA A 12 -1.42 0.86 -7.06
C ALA A 12 -2.36 1.90 -6.44
N GLN A 13 -2.72 2.95 -7.18
CA GLN A 13 -3.66 4.01 -6.80
C GLN A 13 -5.06 3.82 -7.43
N GLY A 14 -5.31 2.70 -8.09
CA GLY A 14 -6.56 2.43 -8.80
C GLY A 14 -7.82 2.43 -7.92
N TYR A 15 -7.66 2.47 -6.61
CA TYR A 15 -8.75 2.60 -5.65
C TYR A 15 -9.35 4.01 -5.58
N GLU A 16 -8.66 5.03 -6.08
CA GLU A 16 -9.13 6.42 -6.25
C GLU A 16 -9.73 7.05 -4.97
N GLY A 17 -9.23 6.68 -3.77
CA GLY A 17 -9.75 7.16 -2.49
C GLY A 17 -11.15 6.63 -2.13
N SER A 18 -11.67 5.66 -2.88
CA SER A 18 -12.99 5.09 -2.68
C SER A 18 -12.92 3.76 -1.92
N GLU A 19 -13.45 3.73 -0.70
CA GLU A 19 -13.57 2.50 0.09
C GLU A 19 -14.26 1.38 -0.69
N LYS A 20 -15.39 1.69 -1.31
CA LYS A 20 -16.15 0.71 -2.10
C LYS A 20 -15.33 0.15 -3.26
N LEU A 21 -14.65 1.02 -4.01
CA LEU A 21 -13.82 0.60 -5.14
C LEU A 21 -12.62 -0.23 -4.64
N THR A 22 -12.02 0.15 -3.52
CA THR A 22 -10.92 -0.59 -2.91
C THR A 22 -11.31 -2.03 -2.60
N HIS A 23 -12.47 -2.23 -1.96
CA HIS A 23 -12.97 -3.57 -1.66
C HIS A 23 -13.32 -4.38 -2.92
N LEU A 24 -13.85 -3.76 -3.96
CA LEU A 24 -14.14 -4.42 -5.23
C LEU A 24 -12.86 -4.86 -5.96
N LEU A 25 -11.87 -3.98 -6.04
CA LEU A 25 -10.56 -4.29 -6.63
C LEU A 25 -9.83 -5.39 -5.85
N THR A 26 -9.88 -5.32 -4.53
CA THR A 26 -9.33 -6.35 -3.64
C THR A 26 -9.98 -7.71 -3.90
N LYS A 27 -11.31 -7.74 -4.03
CA LYS A 27 -12.04 -8.97 -4.36
C LYS A 27 -11.64 -9.52 -5.74
N GLY A 28 -11.47 -8.64 -6.72
CA GLY A 28 -10.98 -9.03 -8.06
C GLY A 28 -9.55 -9.58 -8.02
N ALA A 29 -8.67 -8.93 -7.28
CA ALA A 29 -7.28 -9.39 -7.09
C ALA A 29 -7.22 -10.76 -6.40
N ILE A 30 -8.02 -10.98 -5.37
CA ILE A 30 -8.14 -12.29 -4.72
C ILE A 30 -8.63 -13.36 -5.72
N ALA A 31 -9.64 -13.04 -6.51
CA ALA A 31 -10.21 -13.95 -7.50
C ALA A 31 -9.27 -14.27 -8.67
N SER A 32 -8.29 -13.39 -8.95
CA SER A 32 -7.24 -13.63 -9.96
C SER A 32 -6.27 -14.75 -9.62
N ASN A 33 -6.34 -15.25 -8.38
CA ASN A 33 -5.45 -16.28 -7.83
C ASN A 33 -3.99 -15.84 -7.69
N ALA A 34 -3.72 -14.52 -7.65
CA ALA A 34 -2.41 -14.00 -7.26
C ALA A 34 -2.07 -14.41 -5.82
N ASP A 35 -0.79 -14.50 -5.49
CA ASP A 35 -0.30 -14.86 -4.15
C ASP A 35 -0.39 -13.68 -3.17
N ALA A 36 -0.29 -12.48 -3.68
CA ALA A 36 -0.35 -11.24 -2.91
C ALA A 36 -1.09 -10.12 -3.66
N VAL A 37 -1.54 -9.12 -2.92
CA VAL A 37 -2.13 -7.88 -3.45
C VAL A 37 -1.28 -6.70 -3.00
N LYS A 38 -1.00 -5.75 -3.90
CA LYS A 38 -0.20 -4.57 -3.56
C LYS A 38 -0.92 -3.26 -3.89
N PHE A 39 -0.79 -2.30 -2.98
CA PHE A 39 -1.31 -0.95 -3.09
C PHE A 39 -0.21 0.08 -2.90
N GLN A 40 -0.43 1.29 -3.40
CA GLN A 40 0.33 2.46 -3.01
C GLN A 40 -0.40 3.16 -1.86
N LEU A 41 0.23 3.28 -0.71
CA LEU A 41 -0.36 3.91 0.48
C LEU A 41 -0.04 5.40 0.47
N VAL A 42 -0.95 6.18 -0.10
CA VAL A 42 -0.74 7.59 -0.41
C VAL A 42 -1.18 8.48 0.75
N TYR A 43 -0.27 9.35 1.18
CA TYR A 43 -0.53 10.52 2.02
C TYR A 43 0.12 11.72 1.35
N ALA A 44 -0.66 12.74 0.99
CA ALA A 44 -0.22 13.84 0.13
C ALA A 44 1.01 14.56 0.65
N ASP A 45 1.10 14.77 1.98
CA ASP A 45 2.22 15.47 2.62
C ASP A 45 3.56 14.71 2.54
N GLU A 46 3.54 13.42 2.21
CA GLU A 46 4.75 12.65 1.95
C GLU A 46 5.20 12.70 0.48
N LEU A 47 4.29 13.08 -0.42
CA LEU A 47 4.53 13.07 -1.87
C LEU A 47 4.82 14.45 -2.43
N ALA A 48 4.22 15.52 -1.89
CA ALA A 48 4.26 16.84 -2.47
C ALA A 48 4.02 17.93 -1.44
N THR A 49 4.43 19.14 -1.78
CA THR A 49 4.07 20.36 -1.06
C THR A 49 2.70 20.87 -1.51
N PRO A 50 1.96 21.61 -0.65
CA PRO A 50 0.58 22.05 -0.96
C PRO A 50 0.42 22.92 -2.20
N ASP A 51 1.50 23.48 -2.73
CA ASP A 51 1.53 24.29 -3.95
C ASP A 51 1.76 23.46 -5.24
N TYR A 52 1.95 22.16 -5.10
CA TYR A 52 2.08 21.27 -6.25
C TYR A 52 0.74 21.04 -6.94
N GLU A 53 0.72 21.10 -8.26
CA GLU A 53 -0.52 21.07 -9.07
C GLU A 53 -1.40 19.83 -8.84
N TYR A 54 -0.82 18.67 -8.41
CA TYR A 54 -1.53 17.43 -8.13
C TYR A 54 -1.68 17.13 -6.64
N TYR A 55 -1.37 18.07 -5.76
CA TYR A 55 -1.48 17.84 -4.32
C TYR A 55 -2.89 17.45 -3.88
N ASP A 56 -3.91 18.14 -4.40
CA ASP A 56 -5.31 17.85 -4.10
C ASP A 56 -5.71 16.44 -4.58
N LEU A 57 -5.18 15.99 -5.74
CA LEU A 57 -5.39 14.63 -6.22
C LEU A 57 -4.82 13.60 -5.22
N PHE A 58 -3.64 13.85 -4.65
CA PHE A 58 -3.09 12.97 -3.63
C PHE A 58 -3.90 13.00 -2.33
N LYS A 59 -4.46 14.17 -1.96
CA LYS A 59 -5.38 14.26 -0.82
C LYS A 59 -6.65 13.41 -1.03
N ASP A 60 -7.19 13.40 -2.23
CA ASP A 60 -8.37 12.61 -2.57
C ASP A 60 -8.12 11.09 -2.50
N LEU A 61 -6.86 10.66 -2.57
CA LEU A 61 -6.49 9.25 -2.44
C LEU A 61 -6.37 8.79 -0.98
N GLU A 62 -6.30 9.70 -0.02
CA GLU A 62 -6.17 9.33 1.39
C GLU A 62 -7.43 8.62 1.90
N MET A 63 -7.23 7.54 2.62
CA MET A 63 -8.32 6.80 3.28
C MET A 63 -7.96 6.54 4.75
N ASP A 64 -9.00 6.40 5.56
CA ASP A 64 -8.87 6.14 6.99
C ASP A 64 -8.19 4.79 7.26
N LYS A 65 -7.49 4.72 8.39
CA LYS A 65 -6.82 3.52 8.87
C LYS A 65 -7.74 2.31 8.92
N ASP A 66 -8.98 2.49 9.38
CA ASP A 66 -9.93 1.39 9.54
C ASP A 66 -10.31 0.78 8.18
N VAL A 67 -10.40 1.60 7.12
CA VAL A 67 -10.64 1.11 5.75
C VAL A 67 -9.48 0.21 5.32
N TRP A 68 -8.24 0.65 5.50
CA TRP A 68 -7.07 -0.13 5.16
C TRP A 68 -6.93 -1.40 5.99
N ALA A 69 -7.22 -1.33 7.30
CA ALA A 69 -7.21 -2.51 8.16
C ALA A 69 -8.25 -3.56 7.70
N ASN A 70 -9.45 -3.12 7.29
CA ASN A 70 -10.47 -3.99 6.74
C ASN A 70 -10.03 -4.64 5.42
N VAL A 71 -9.33 -3.90 4.55
CA VAL A 71 -8.75 -4.42 3.29
C VAL A 71 -7.70 -5.50 3.60
N CYS A 72 -6.80 -5.26 4.54
CA CYS A 72 -5.80 -6.25 4.96
C CYS A 72 -6.48 -7.52 5.49
N ASN A 73 -7.49 -7.38 6.34
CA ASN A 73 -8.26 -8.51 6.86
C ASN A 73 -8.96 -9.29 5.74
N GLN A 74 -9.52 -8.62 4.74
CA GLN A 74 -10.14 -9.27 3.58
C GLN A 74 -9.13 -10.13 2.81
N ILE A 75 -7.91 -9.63 2.62
CA ILE A 75 -6.83 -10.34 1.91
C ILE A 75 -6.31 -11.52 2.74
N HIS A 76 -6.07 -11.30 4.02
CA HIS A 76 -5.60 -12.35 4.94
C HIS A 76 -6.63 -13.47 5.11
N ASN A 77 -7.93 -13.15 5.17
CA ASN A 77 -9.00 -14.14 5.23
C ASN A 77 -9.08 -15.01 3.97
N ALA A 78 -8.50 -14.57 2.86
CA ALA A 78 -8.34 -15.34 1.64
C ALA A 78 -7.00 -16.10 1.56
N ASP A 79 -6.24 -16.15 2.66
CA ASP A 79 -4.93 -16.79 2.77
C ASP A 79 -3.92 -16.21 1.75
N LYS A 80 -3.93 -14.88 1.60
CA LYS A 80 -3.03 -14.13 0.72
C LYS A 80 -2.30 -13.04 1.49
N LYS A 81 -1.20 -12.56 0.91
CA LYS A 81 -0.39 -11.47 1.45
C LYS A 81 -0.84 -10.11 0.95
N VAL A 82 -0.59 -9.09 1.75
CA VAL A 82 -0.78 -7.69 1.37
C VAL A 82 0.52 -6.90 1.47
N TYR A 83 0.85 -6.18 0.40
CA TYR A 83 2.03 -5.33 0.32
C TYR A 83 1.64 -3.89 0.09
N PHE A 84 2.47 -2.96 0.59
CA PHE A 84 2.29 -1.53 0.37
C PHE A 84 3.57 -0.87 -0.13
N ASP A 85 3.42 -0.04 -1.16
CA ASP A 85 4.40 1.00 -1.48
C ASP A 85 4.22 2.13 -0.46
N VAL A 86 5.30 2.54 0.19
CA VAL A 86 5.33 3.63 1.16
C VAL A 86 6.25 4.74 0.70
N PHE A 87 5.97 5.98 1.11
CA PHE A 87 6.61 7.19 0.62
C PHE A 87 7.24 8.03 1.74
N GLY A 88 7.07 7.61 2.99
CA GLY A 88 7.60 8.29 4.16
C GLY A 88 7.38 7.50 5.44
N LEU A 89 7.77 8.11 6.56
CA LEU A 89 7.68 7.45 7.88
C LEU A 89 6.23 7.24 8.34
N PHE A 90 5.32 8.14 7.94
CA PHE A 90 3.91 8.02 8.32
C PHE A 90 3.26 6.83 7.61
N SER A 91 3.38 6.74 6.28
CA SER A 91 2.84 5.60 5.52
C SER A 91 3.49 4.27 5.91
N LEU A 92 4.80 4.27 6.21
CA LEU A 92 5.48 3.10 6.75
C LEU A 92 4.88 2.65 8.09
N GLY A 93 4.72 3.57 9.04
CA GLY A 93 4.09 3.28 10.34
C GLY A 93 2.66 2.78 10.18
N MET A 94 1.89 3.41 9.30
CA MET A 94 0.51 3.00 8.99
C MET A 94 0.48 1.57 8.43
N ALA A 95 1.32 1.26 7.43
CA ALA A 95 1.38 -0.07 6.82
C ALA A 95 1.65 -1.18 7.86
N LYS A 96 2.53 -0.91 8.82
CA LYS A 96 2.79 -1.83 9.93
C LYS A 96 1.56 -2.06 10.81
N GLU A 97 0.94 -0.97 11.24
CA GLU A 97 -0.19 -1.01 12.16
C GLU A 97 -1.40 -1.74 11.58
N ILE A 98 -1.60 -1.66 10.25
CA ILE A 98 -2.70 -2.34 9.56
C ILE A 98 -2.38 -3.78 9.16
N GLY A 99 -1.16 -4.26 9.39
CA GLY A 99 -0.77 -5.65 9.17
C GLY A 99 -0.23 -5.97 7.79
N ALA A 100 0.54 -5.06 7.18
CA ALA A 100 1.26 -5.35 5.94
C ALA A 100 2.21 -6.54 6.08
N ASP A 101 2.25 -7.42 5.10
CA ASP A 101 3.19 -8.56 5.04
C ASP A 101 4.53 -8.17 4.42
N GLY A 102 4.57 -7.05 3.72
CA GLY A 102 5.80 -6.51 3.15
C GLY A 102 5.64 -5.07 2.66
N ILE A 103 6.77 -4.42 2.51
CA ILE A 103 6.88 -3.02 2.14
C ILE A 103 7.74 -2.90 0.90
N LYS A 104 7.31 -2.05 -0.03
CA LYS A 104 8.15 -1.55 -1.11
C LYS A 104 8.44 -0.08 -0.89
N LEU A 105 9.70 0.30 -0.94
CA LEU A 105 10.11 1.69 -0.93
C LEU A 105 10.04 2.24 -2.36
N SER A 106 9.41 3.41 -2.52
CA SER A 106 9.32 4.05 -3.81
C SER A 106 10.70 4.50 -4.32
N THR A 107 10.87 4.52 -5.63
CA THR A 107 12.10 5.02 -6.26
C THR A 107 12.39 6.47 -5.87
N THR A 108 11.37 7.28 -5.62
CA THR A 108 11.49 8.67 -5.14
C THR A 108 12.18 8.76 -3.79
N GLU A 109 12.14 7.68 -2.99
CA GLU A 109 12.70 7.62 -1.64
C GLU A 109 14.10 6.97 -1.58
N PHE A 110 14.76 6.78 -2.72
CA PHE A 110 16.04 6.09 -2.80
C PHE A 110 17.14 6.72 -1.91
N TYR A 111 17.10 8.02 -1.70
CA TYR A 111 18.06 8.74 -0.84
C TYR A 111 17.51 9.06 0.57
N ASN A 112 16.33 8.56 0.91
CA ASN A 112 15.72 8.75 2.23
C ASN A 112 16.25 7.72 3.23
N ASN A 113 17.46 7.96 3.74
CA ASN A 113 18.12 7.03 4.67
C ASN A 113 17.30 6.76 5.92
N ALA A 114 16.60 7.77 6.48
CA ALA A 114 15.75 7.60 7.65
C ALA A 114 14.62 6.61 7.41
N LEU A 115 14.02 6.65 6.22
CA LEU A 115 12.98 5.70 5.83
C LEU A 115 13.56 4.28 5.66
N PHE A 116 14.74 4.16 5.03
CA PHE A 116 15.41 2.87 4.86
C PHE A 116 15.74 2.23 6.21
N ASP A 117 16.35 2.98 7.12
CA ASP A 117 16.72 2.49 8.45
C ASP A 117 15.48 2.00 9.21
N CYS A 118 14.41 2.80 9.23
CA CYS A 118 13.15 2.40 9.85
C CYS A 118 12.49 1.20 9.17
N ALA A 119 12.68 0.98 7.88
CA ALA A 119 12.11 -0.16 7.16
C ALA A 119 12.87 -1.47 7.41
N ILE A 120 14.19 -1.39 7.65
CA ILE A 120 15.04 -2.56 7.89
C ILE A 120 14.91 -3.08 9.32
N ASP A 121 14.70 -2.19 10.29
CA ASP A 121 14.61 -2.53 11.73
C ASP A 121 13.30 -3.25 12.12
N GLN A 122 12.65 -3.94 11.21
CA GLN A 122 11.29 -4.48 11.40
C GLN A 122 11.22 -5.99 11.33
#